data_2b7a9c68dd53dbbaa41139608eb57386
#
_entry.id   2b7a9c68dd53dbbaa41139608eb57386
#
_cell.length_a   1.000
_cell.length_b   1.000
_cell.length_c   1.000
_cell.angle_alpha   90.00
_cell.angle_beta   90.00
_cell.angle_gamma   90.00
#
_symmetry.space_group_name_H-M   'P 1'
#
loop_
_entity.id
_entity.type
_entity.pdbx_description
1 polymer ?
#
loop_
_entity_poly.entity_id
_entity_poly.type
_entity_poly.pdbx_seq_one_letter_code
_entity_poly.pdbx_strand_id
1 'polypeptide(L)'
;MHVHNLMEEIVIERINHLNDQIKEINPPWFRCDCENCRMDAVSYVLNRIPTKYVVSGRGVVYSSEHLKDGQILADIDAIGLEGIRTVNSVQRPNHIAKKTSDSKFNTPIYNFPIFTGAVFDGLTFEPLEGASITLKRKGENVAM
;
A
#
# COMPACT_ATOMS: atom_id res chain seq x y z
N MET A 1 6.24 22.94 -21.05
CA MET A 1 6.24 23.51 -19.70
C MET A 1 5.90 22.34 -18.77
N HIS A 2 6.82 21.91 -17.92
CA HIS A 2 6.60 20.79 -17.01
C HIS A 2 6.35 21.33 -15.61
N VAL A 3 5.23 20.95 -15.00
CA VAL A 3 4.95 21.21 -13.59
C VAL A 3 5.51 20.04 -12.78
N HIS A 4 6.28 20.32 -11.74
CA HIS A 4 6.98 19.33 -10.93
C HIS A 4 6.66 19.56 -9.45
N ASN A 5 6.40 18.48 -8.72
CA ASN A 5 6.16 18.53 -7.28
C ASN A 5 7.43 18.16 -6.52
N LEU A 6 8.09 19.16 -5.92
CA LEU A 6 9.33 18.93 -5.17
C LEU A 6 9.17 18.04 -3.94
N MET A 7 7.98 17.96 -3.37
CA MET A 7 7.73 17.09 -2.21
C MET A 7 7.85 15.61 -2.57
N GLU A 8 7.59 15.25 -3.84
CA GLU A 8 7.64 13.86 -4.30
C GLU A 8 9.03 13.25 -4.12
N GLU A 9 10.09 13.94 -4.59
CA GLU A 9 11.46 13.45 -4.49
C GLU A 9 11.90 13.28 -3.02
N ILE A 10 11.59 14.28 -2.18
CA ILE A 10 11.95 14.26 -0.76
C ILE A 10 11.22 13.12 -0.04
N VAL A 11 9.93 12.94 -0.30
CA VAL A 11 9.15 11.87 0.32
C VAL A 11 9.65 10.50 -0.11
N ILE A 12 9.95 10.30 -1.39
CA ILE A 12 10.50 9.03 -1.88
C ILE A 12 11.81 8.70 -1.17
N GLU A 13 12.73 9.66 -1.08
CA GLU A 13 14.02 9.48 -0.39
C GLU A 13 13.84 9.14 1.09
N ARG A 14 12.99 9.92 1.81
CA ARG A 14 12.75 9.73 3.24
C ARG A 14 12.06 8.39 3.55
N ILE A 15 11.05 8.03 2.78
CA ILE A 15 10.33 6.77 2.96
C ILE A 15 11.23 5.56 2.68
N ASN A 16 12.09 5.63 1.67
CA ASN A 16 13.07 4.57 1.42
C ASN A 16 14.05 4.43 2.59
N HIS A 17 14.58 5.54 3.09
CA HIS A 17 15.47 5.53 4.25
C HIS A 17 14.78 4.95 5.51
N LEU A 18 13.54 5.36 5.80
CA LEU A 18 12.75 4.80 6.92
C LEU A 18 12.50 3.30 6.77
N ASN A 19 12.14 2.84 5.56
CA ASN A 19 11.95 1.41 5.31
C ASN A 19 13.24 0.61 5.55
N ASP A 20 14.39 1.14 5.13
CA ASP A 20 15.67 0.47 5.34
C ASP A 20 16.02 0.39 6.83
N GLN A 21 15.80 1.47 7.61
CA GLN A 21 15.98 1.46 9.06
C GLN A 21 15.02 0.48 9.76
N ILE A 22 13.75 0.47 9.37
CA ILE A 22 12.75 -0.46 9.94
C ILE A 22 13.11 -1.91 9.61
N LYS A 23 13.62 -2.17 8.41
CA LYS A 23 14.07 -3.48 7.99
C LYS A 23 15.25 -4.00 8.82
N GLU A 24 16.19 -3.14 9.19
CA GLU A 24 17.31 -3.49 10.09
C GLU A 24 16.80 -3.88 11.49
N ILE A 25 15.84 -3.12 12.02
CA ILE A 25 15.23 -3.41 13.33
C ILE A 25 14.34 -4.66 13.26
N ASN A 26 13.73 -4.92 12.11
CA ASN A 26 12.83 -6.03 11.81
C ASN A 26 11.73 -6.27 12.86
N PRO A 27 10.88 -5.27 13.14
CA PRO A 27 9.83 -5.40 14.12
C PRO A 27 8.75 -6.39 13.66
N PRO A 28 8.02 -7.07 14.57
CA PRO A 28 7.04 -8.12 14.23
C PRO A 28 5.90 -7.68 13.30
N TRP A 29 5.62 -6.39 13.22
CA TRP A 29 4.58 -5.83 12.36
C TRP A 29 5.07 -5.54 10.93
N PHE A 30 6.38 -5.50 10.69
CA PHE A 30 6.95 -5.25 9.36
C PHE A 30 6.98 -6.55 8.56
N ARG A 31 6.03 -6.69 7.63
CA ARG A 31 5.80 -7.94 6.89
C ARG A 31 6.37 -7.95 5.49
N CYS A 32 6.50 -6.78 4.88
CA CYS A 32 6.90 -6.67 3.47
C CYS A 32 7.68 -5.40 3.18
N ASP A 33 8.76 -5.56 2.42
CA ASP A 33 9.62 -4.50 1.91
C ASP A 33 9.72 -4.58 0.38
N CYS A 34 8.61 -4.83 -0.31
CA CYS A 34 8.59 -4.80 -1.77
C CYS A 34 8.38 -3.38 -2.28
N GLU A 35 8.79 -3.13 -3.52
CA GLU A 35 8.66 -1.82 -4.19
C GLU A 35 7.22 -1.27 -4.12
N ASN A 36 6.22 -2.12 -4.34
CA ASN A 36 4.81 -1.71 -4.28
C ASN A 36 4.40 -1.22 -2.88
N CYS A 37 4.85 -1.91 -1.81
CA CYS A 37 4.57 -1.47 -0.44
C CYS A 37 5.27 -0.15 -0.10
N ARG A 38 6.49 0.05 -0.61
CA ARG A 38 7.20 1.34 -0.47
C ARG A 38 6.45 2.46 -1.19
N MET A 39 6.01 2.23 -2.42
CA MET A 39 5.23 3.20 -3.21
C MET A 39 3.87 3.51 -2.58
N ASP A 40 3.23 2.53 -1.92
CA ASP A 40 2.01 2.79 -1.15
C ASP A 40 2.25 3.70 0.04
N ALA A 41 3.36 3.48 0.76
CA ALA A 41 3.74 4.35 1.86
C ALA A 41 4.07 5.77 1.37
N VAL A 42 4.76 5.92 0.23
CA VAL A 42 5.00 7.21 -0.43
C VAL A 42 3.67 7.89 -0.77
N SER A 43 2.75 7.17 -1.40
CA SER A 43 1.43 7.70 -1.76
C SER A 43 0.62 8.11 -0.52
N TYR A 44 0.73 7.35 0.58
CA TYR A 44 0.10 7.67 1.85
C TYR A 44 0.55 9.03 2.38
N VAL A 45 1.86 9.30 2.33
CA VAL A 45 2.46 10.57 2.79
C VAL A 45 2.07 11.71 1.85
N LEU A 46 2.26 11.54 0.54
CA LEU A 46 1.97 12.59 -0.46
C LEU A 46 0.52 13.07 -0.44
N ASN A 47 -0.41 12.21 -0.02
CA ASN A 47 -1.82 12.60 0.13
C ASN A 47 -2.13 13.34 1.44
N ARG A 48 -1.16 13.48 2.36
CA ARG A 48 -1.35 14.10 3.68
C ARG A 48 -0.48 15.32 3.93
N ILE A 49 0.54 15.53 3.11
CA ILE A 49 1.41 16.70 3.19
C ILE A 49 1.04 17.73 2.12
N PRO A 50 1.30 19.02 2.36
CA PRO A 50 1.11 20.07 1.35
C PRO A 50 2.01 19.84 0.13
N THR A 51 1.43 19.95 -1.06
CA THR A 51 2.19 19.85 -2.31
C THR A 51 2.99 21.12 -2.58
N LYS A 52 4.17 20.98 -3.23
CA LYS A 52 5.03 22.10 -3.59
C LYS A 52 5.36 22.04 -5.08
N TYR A 53 4.48 22.62 -5.88
CA TYR A 53 4.66 22.64 -7.34
C TYR A 53 5.57 23.79 -7.79
N VAL A 54 6.50 23.46 -8.68
CA VAL A 54 7.40 24.42 -9.34
C VAL A 54 7.37 24.21 -10.86
N VAL A 55 7.64 25.28 -11.61
CA VAL A 55 7.61 25.28 -13.08
C VAL A 55 8.99 25.57 -13.67
N SER A 56 9.92 26.12 -12.89
CA SER A 56 11.23 26.56 -13.36
C SER A 56 12.34 26.24 -12.38
N GLY A 57 13.57 26.12 -12.90
CA GLY A 57 14.76 25.90 -12.07
C GLY A 57 14.98 26.98 -11.00
N ARG A 58 14.59 28.23 -11.26
CA ARG A 58 14.64 29.29 -10.24
C ARG A 58 13.65 29.01 -9.11
N GLY A 59 12.46 28.50 -9.40
CA GLY A 59 11.48 28.07 -8.40
C GLY A 59 12.01 26.93 -7.52
N VAL A 60 12.77 25.98 -8.10
CA VAL A 60 13.42 24.90 -7.37
C VAL A 60 14.40 25.44 -6.34
N VAL A 61 15.30 26.36 -6.75
CA VAL A 61 16.33 26.94 -5.84
C VAL A 61 15.69 27.67 -4.66
N TYR A 62 14.70 28.51 -4.89
CA TYR A 62 14.02 29.24 -3.81
C TYR A 62 13.20 28.33 -2.90
N SER A 63 12.66 27.24 -3.41
CA SER A 63 11.85 26.31 -2.62
C SER A 63 12.71 25.32 -1.84
N SER A 64 13.91 24.99 -2.32
CA SER A 64 14.79 23.98 -1.70
C SER A 64 15.28 24.37 -0.30
N GLU A 65 15.45 25.66 0.00
CA GLU A 65 15.82 26.12 1.34
C GLU A 65 14.69 25.84 2.36
N HIS A 66 13.44 26.09 1.99
CA HIS A 66 12.29 25.79 2.83
C HIS A 66 12.03 24.29 3.02
N LEU A 67 12.42 23.47 2.04
CA LEU A 67 12.23 22.01 2.10
C LEU A 67 13.25 21.30 3.00
N LYS A 68 14.32 21.99 3.38
CA LYS A 68 15.32 21.52 4.38
C LYS A 68 14.94 21.88 5.82
N ASP A 69 13.76 22.49 6.02
CA ASP A 69 13.26 22.76 7.36
C ASP A 69 13.10 21.46 8.14
N GLY A 70 13.74 21.39 9.30
CA GLY A 70 13.70 20.22 10.17
C GLY A 70 12.28 19.81 10.58
N GLN A 71 11.35 20.76 10.68
CA GLN A 71 9.96 20.47 11.00
C GLN A 71 9.26 19.72 9.85
N ILE A 72 9.45 20.15 8.61
CA ILE A 72 8.86 19.48 7.45
C ILE A 72 9.39 18.05 7.34
N LEU A 73 10.68 17.85 7.56
CA LEU A 73 11.26 16.50 7.52
C LEU A 73 10.73 15.63 8.65
N ALA A 74 10.57 16.18 9.86
CA ALA A 74 10.00 15.45 10.99
C ALA A 74 8.54 15.07 10.75
N ASP A 75 7.74 15.95 10.13
CA ASP A 75 6.36 15.68 9.77
C ASP A 75 6.28 14.56 8.71
N ILE A 76 7.16 14.59 7.70
CA ILE A 76 7.26 13.53 6.69
C ILE A 76 7.62 12.20 7.36
N ASP A 77 8.56 12.18 8.29
CA ASP A 77 8.98 10.96 8.99
C ASP A 77 7.86 10.39 9.86
N ALA A 78 7.14 11.26 10.59
CA ALA A 78 6.03 10.84 11.44
C ALA A 78 4.89 10.22 10.62
N ILE A 79 4.44 10.92 9.56
CA ILE A 79 3.40 10.42 8.65
C ILE A 79 3.92 9.20 7.87
N GLY A 80 5.21 9.18 7.53
CA GLY A 80 5.87 8.07 6.85
C GLY A 80 5.85 6.78 7.68
N LEU A 81 6.20 6.86 8.95
CA LEU A 81 6.15 5.73 9.86
C LEU A 81 4.72 5.19 10.01
N GLU A 82 3.74 6.09 10.13
CA GLU A 82 2.33 5.71 10.14
C GLU A 82 1.91 5.03 8.84
N GLY A 83 2.32 5.56 7.69
CA GLY A 83 2.06 5.01 6.35
C GLY A 83 2.63 3.61 6.19
N ILE A 84 3.91 3.41 6.52
CA ILE A 84 4.58 2.11 6.46
C ILE A 84 3.87 1.10 7.36
N ARG A 85 3.48 1.50 8.57
CA ARG A 85 2.76 0.65 9.51
C ARG A 85 1.37 0.27 8.99
N THR A 86 0.64 1.23 8.42
CA THR A 86 -0.69 1.02 7.82
C THR A 86 -0.62 0.06 6.64
N VAL A 87 0.32 0.28 5.71
CA VAL A 87 0.53 -0.60 4.54
C VAL A 87 0.89 -2.01 4.96
N ASN A 88 1.70 -2.19 6.01
CA ASN A 88 2.08 -3.50 6.51
C ASN A 88 0.98 -4.18 7.35
N SER A 89 0.00 -3.45 7.87
CA SER A 89 -1.12 -4.01 8.63
C SER A 89 -2.18 -4.65 7.74
N VAL A 90 -2.41 -4.10 6.54
CA VAL A 90 -3.42 -4.56 5.59
C VAL A 90 -2.72 -5.05 4.32
N GLN A 91 -2.77 -6.36 4.08
CA GLN A 91 -2.23 -6.90 2.82
C GLN A 91 -3.12 -6.52 1.64
N ARG A 92 -2.49 -6.05 0.55
CA ARG A 92 -3.18 -5.84 -0.72
C ARG A 92 -3.75 -7.15 -1.26
N PRO A 93 -4.95 -7.14 -1.85
CA PRO A 93 -5.36 -8.25 -2.71
C PRO A 93 -4.33 -8.37 -3.86
N ASN A 94 -3.86 -9.57 -4.12
CA ASN A 94 -2.81 -9.91 -5.10
C ASN A 94 -1.38 -9.45 -4.75
N HIS A 95 -1.11 -9.17 -3.47
CA HIS A 95 0.24 -8.88 -3.01
C HIS A 95 1.12 -10.15 -3.08
N ILE A 96 2.08 -10.15 -4.00
CA ILE A 96 3.09 -11.19 -4.08
C ILE A 96 4.22 -10.81 -3.12
N ALA A 97 4.11 -11.21 -1.86
CA ALA A 97 5.25 -11.15 -0.95
C ALA A 97 6.39 -11.98 -1.58
N LYS A 98 7.60 -11.41 -1.69
CA LYS A 98 8.79 -12.23 -2.01
C LYS A 98 8.85 -13.33 -0.96
N LYS A 99 8.54 -14.57 -1.37
CA LYS A 99 8.65 -15.73 -0.50
C LYS A 99 10.11 -15.81 -0.02
N THR A 100 10.33 -15.58 1.27
CA THR A 100 11.45 -16.19 1.96
C THR A 100 11.27 -17.69 1.79
N SER A 101 12.30 -18.38 1.35
CA SER A 101 12.34 -19.72 0.76
C SER A 101 11.97 -20.89 1.68
N ASP A 102 11.10 -20.74 2.66
CA ASP A 102 10.79 -21.78 3.65
C ASP A 102 9.30 -22.08 3.90
N SER A 103 8.40 -21.82 2.96
CA SER A 103 7.05 -22.34 3.08
C SER A 103 6.81 -23.47 2.08
N LYS A 104 6.85 -24.72 2.58
CA LYS A 104 6.46 -25.97 1.89
C LYS A 104 4.95 -26.05 1.62
N PHE A 105 4.32 -24.99 1.16
CA PHE A 105 2.94 -25.05 0.71
C PHE A 105 2.87 -24.95 -0.81
N ASN A 106 2.90 -26.10 -1.46
CA ASN A 106 2.72 -26.26 -2.92
C ASN A 106 1.24 -26.18 -3.35
N THR A 107 0.35 -25.62 -2.54
CA THR A 107 -1.03 -25.38 -2.93
C THR A 107 -1.14 -24.00 -3.57
N PRO A 108 -1.66 -23.87 -4.79
CA PRO A 108 -1.89 -22.58 -5.42
C PRO A 108 -2.94 -21.80 -4.61
N ILE A 109 -2.48 -20.77 -3.91
CA ILE A 109 -3.38 -19.86 -3.19
C ILE A 109 -3.94 -18.88 -4.21
N TYR A 110 -5.24 -18.92 -4.43
CA TYR A 110 -5.95 -17.96 -5.27
C TYR A 110 -6.49 -16.85 -4.38
N ASN A 111 -6.06 -15.61 -4.61
CA ASN A 111 -6.67 -14.44 -3.97
C ASN A 111 -7.88 -14.00 -4.81
N PHE A 112 -9.07 -14.20 -4.28
CA PHE A 112 -10.28 -13.63 -4.85
C PHE A 112 -10.59 -12.29 -4.16
N PRO A 113 -11.11 -11.31 -4.90
CA PRO A 113 -11.67 -10.12 -4.28
C PRO A 113 -12.83 -10.50 -3.37
N ILE A 114 -13.10 -9.69 -2.36
CA ILE A 114 -14.25 -9.88 -1.48
C ILE A 114 -15.52 -9.67 -2.34
N PHE A 115 -16.32 -10.73 -2.48
CA PHE A 115 -17.63 -10.65 -3.12
C PHE A 115 -18.68 -10.44 -2.02
N THR A 116 -19.40 -9.34 -2.10
CA THR A 116 -20.58 -9.09 -1.27
C THR A 116 -21.80 -9.02 -2.16
N GLY A 117 -22.87 -9.68 -1.76
CA GLY A 117 -24.09 -9.70 -2.53
C GLY A 117 -25.21 -10.40 -1.77
N ALA A 118 -26.42 -10.38 -2.33
CA ALA A 118 -27.56 -11.11 -1.85
C ALA A 118 -28.01 -12.13 -2.92
N VAL A 119 -28.45 -13.30 -2.46
CA VAL A 119 -29.00 -14.33 -3.33
C VAL A 119 -30.51 -14.24 -3.27
N PHE A 120 -31.15 -14.19 -4.44
CA PHE A 120 -32.60 -14.08 -4.57
C PHE A 120 -33.15 -15.31 -5.27
N ASP A 121 -34.38 -15.71 -4.90
CA ASP A 121 -35.14 -16.67 -5.67
C ASP A 121 -35.48 -16.08 -7.05
N GLY A 122 -35.23 -16.85 -8.12
CA GLY A 122 -35.44 -16.40 -9.50
C GLY A 122 -36.89 -16.23 -9.93
N LEU A 123 -37.85 -16.77 -9.15
CA LEU A 123 -39.29 -16.70 -9.44
C LEU A 123 -40.00 -15.64 -8.58
N THR A 124 -39.66 -15.60 -7.28
CA THR A 124 -40.36 -14.72 -6.32
C THR A 124 -39.61 -13.41 -6.09
N PHE A 125 -38.31 -13.33 -6.46
CA PHE A 125 -37.40 -12.21 -6.17
C PHE A 125 -37.26 -11.91 -4.67
N GLU A 126 -37.55 -12.89 -3.82
CA GLU A 126 -37.34 -12.79 -2.39
C GLU A 126 -35.89 -13.18 -2.01
N PRO A 127 -35.27 -12.54 -0.99
CA PRO A 127 -33.94 -12.92 -0.56
C PRO A 127 -33.96 -14.32 0.07
N LEU A 128 -33.00 -15.16 -0.34
CA LEU A 128 -32.84 -16.51 0.19
C LEU A 128 -31.96 -16.47 1.44
N GLU A 129 -32.54 -16.78 2.60
CA GLU A 129 -31.78 -16.93 3.83
C GLU A 129 -31.14 -18.32 3.90
N GLY A 130 -29.89 -18.36 4.40
CA GLY A 130 -29.17 -19.62 4.59
C GLY A 130 -28.65 -20.30 3.32
N ALA A 131 -28.61 -19.60 2.18
CA ALA A 131 -28.06 -20.12 0.93
C ALA A 131 -26.55 -20.42 1.08
N SER A 132 -26.14 -21.65 0.73
CA SER A 132 -24.73 -22.05 0.70
C SER A 132 -24.13 -21.76 -0.67
N ILE A 133 -23.09 -20.91 -0.70
CA ILE A 133 -22.40 -20.53 -1.92
C ILE A 133 -21.06 -21.25 -1.96
N THR A 134 -20.82 -22.00 -3.04
CA THR A 134 -19.54 -22.70 -3.26
C THR A 134 -18.89 -22.18 -4.53
N LEU A 135 -17.62 -21.78 -4.42
CA LEU A 135 -16.81 -21.43 -5.58
C LEU A 135 -16.17 -22.69 -6.15
N LYS A 136 -16.38 -22.93 -7.45
CA LYS A 136 -15.79 -24.09 -8.15
C LYS A 136 -14.88 -23.60 -9.28
N ARG A 137 -13.72 -24.24 -9.41
CA ARG A 137 -12.81 -24.08 -10.54
C ARG A 137 -12.58 -25.44 -11.20
N LYS A 138 -12.85 -25.55 -12.50
CA LYS A 138 -12.76 -26.80 -13.26
C LYS A 138 -13.50 -27.98 -12.62
N GLY A 139 -14.61 -27.72 -11.89
CA GLY A 139 -15.43 -28.74 -11.23
C GLY A 139 -15.02 -29.07 -9.79
N GLU A 140 -13.88 -28.59 -9.30
CA GLU A 140 -13.41 -28.81 -7.93
C GLU A 140 -13.73 -27.59 -7.04
N ASN A 141 -14.09 -27.87 -5.77
CA ASN A 141 -14.33 -26.81 -4.80
C ASN A 141 -13.02 -26.09 -4.46
N VAL A 142 -13.07 -24.77 -4.48
CA VAL A 142 -11.94 -23.93 -4.06
C VAL A 142 -12.07 -23.68 -2.56
N ALA A 143 -11.03 -23.97 -1.78
CA ALA A 143 -10.98 -23.61 -0.37
C ALA A 143 -10.92 -22.07 -0.25
N MET A 144 -11.83 -21.52 0.51
CA MET A 144 -11.89 -20.09 0.88
C MET A 144 -11.17 -19.85 2.21
#